data_64e2d44ad11af060453c366f39ee2a80
#
_entry.id   64e2d44ad11af060453c366f39ee2a80
#
_cell.length_a   1.000
_cell.length_b   1.000
_cell.length_c   1.000
_cell.angle_alpha   90.00
_cell.angle_beta   90.00
_cell.angle_gamma   90.00
#
_symmetry.space_group_name_H-M   'P 1'
#
loop_
_entity.id
_entity.type
_entity.pdbx_description
1 polymer ?
#
loop_
_entity_poly.entity_id
_entity_poly.type
_entity_poly.pdbx_seq_one_letter_code
_entity_poly.pdbx_strand_id
1 'polypeptide(L)'
;MKVFNSLTNKKEELTPLKDGQVSIYVCGPTVYNYVHIGNTRPMITFDLLRRTLEYLGEKVIYVSNYTDVDDKIIRQAKKEGVSEKELTDKYIKAYEEVRDGLHLLTPSYTPRVTETMDKIIHFIQALVEKGYAYEKDGDVYFRVTKIKSYGELSGIKVEDLIQGASERTETEDDKKKESSLDFALWKKTDEGIQFDSPWSKGRPGWHTECVVMINDIFEDGKIDIHAGGHDLKFPHHENEMAQSMAYSGHHIADTWMHNQMININGEKMSKSLGNVLWAKDLLKELGCNVYKWLMLSTHYRNPLNFTDEVLNNVKKEVAKVENVVKSASLYLAVNHVAKEEERKEVVDHMVEALADDLNSSLALTEILDQVKVLNQVMRTRDKDNALIAKEYATLMKMTDVMGFAFKGVELSEEDIDLYNEWNAYKKEKNFEEADRIRGLLIERGIL
;
A
#
# COMPACT_ATOMS: atom_id res chain seq x y z
N MET A 1 -19.72 -3.34 -1.20
CA MET A 1 -18.70 -2.27 -1.01
C MET A 1 -18.71 -1.35 -2.21
N LYS A 2 -18.65 -0.04 -1.98
CA LYS A 2 -18.53 0.96 -3.06
C LYS A 2 -17.10 1.48 -3.12
N VAL A 3 -16.58 1.69 -4.32
CA VAL A 3 -15.25 2.27 -4.54
C VAL A 3 -15.31 3.30 -5.69
N PHE A 4 -14.43 4.29 -5.64
CA PHE A 4 -14.32 5.25 -6.74
C PHE A 4 -13.50 4.65 -7.87
N ASN A 5 -14.14 4.49 -9.02
CA ASN A 5 -13.50 4.00 -10.23
C ASN A 5 -12.95 5.18 -11.06
N SER A 6 -11.63 5.23 -11.20
CA SER A 6 -10.96 6.30 -11.95
C SER A 6 -11.24 6.26 -13.46
N LEU A 7 -11.72 5.13 -13.98
CA LEU A 7 -12.11 4.98 -15.38
C LEU A 7 -13.44 5.71 -15.66
N THR A 8 -14.44 5.47 -14.81
CA THR A 8 -15.77 6.07 -14.95
C THR A 8 -15.91 7.43 -14.27
N ASN A 9 -14.92 7.77 -13.40
CA ASN A 9 -14.96 8.93 -12.49
C ASN A 9 -16.19 8.94 -11.55
N LYS A 10 -16.65 7.76 -11.15
CA LYS A 10 -17.82 7.58 -10.28
C LYS A 10 -17.50 6.62 -9.13
N LYS A 11 -18.24 6.78 -8.03
CA LYS A 11 -18.29 5.79 -6.98
C LYS A 11 -19.32 4.74 -7.36
N GLU A 12 -18.89 3.49 -7.48
CA GLU A 12 -19.66 2.36 -7.99
C GLU A 12 -19.62 1.19 -7.04
N GLU A 13 -20.60 0.31 -7.09
CA GLU A 13 -20.57 -0.97 -6.40
C GLU A 13 -19.46 -1.84 -7.02
N LEU A 14 -18.60 -2.39 -6.17
CA LEU A 14 -17.65 -3.40 -6.58
C LEU A 14 -18.38 -4.71 -6.84
N THR A 15 -18.37 -5.15 -8.09
CA THR A 15 -18.96 -6.44 -8.50
C THR A 15 -17.83 -7.37 -8.90
N PRO A 16 -17.47 -8.35 -8.06
CA PRO A 16 -16.38 -9.28 -8.37
C PRO A 16 -16.64 -10.10 -9.64
N LEU A 17 -15.60 -10.35 -10.42
CA LEU A 17 -15.62 -11.24 -11.59
C LEU A 17 -15.98 -12.69 -11.19
N LYS A 18 -15.63 -13.07 -9.96
CA LYS A 18 -15.89 -14.39 -9.40
C LYS A 18 -16.52 -14.25 -8.02
N ASP A 19 -17.69 -14.83 -7.82
CA ASP A 19 -18.40 -14.77 -6.54
C ASP A 19 -17.51 -15.21 -5.37
N GLY A 20 -17.51 -14.38 -4.32
CA GLY A 20 -16.75 -14.60 -3.09
C GLY A 20 -15.23 -14.43 -3.23
N GLN A 21 -14.75 -13.87 -4.36
CA GLN A 21 -13.31 -13.64 -4.57
C GLN A 21 -13.07 -12.33 -5.30
N VAL A 22 -12.15 -11.51 -4.80
CA VAL A 22 -11.70 -10.27 -5.42
C VAL A 22 -10.22 -10.38 -5.80
N SER A 23 -9.90 -10.05 -7.04
CA SER A 23 -8.54 -9.98 -7.57
C SER A 23 -8.06 -8.53 -7.60
N ILE A 24 -6.91 -8.27 -6.97
CA ILE A 24 -6.30 -6.93 -6.88
C ILE A 24 -4.87 -7.00 -7.40
N TYR A 25 -4.52 -6.12 -8.32
CA TYR A 25 -3.15 -5.91 -8.73
C TYR A 25 -2.73 -4.47 -8.42
N VAL A 26 -1.65 -4.31 -7.66
CA VAL A 26 -1.07 -3.02 -7.32
C VAL A 26 0.34 -2.94 -7.89
N CYS A 27 0.58 -1.98 -8.78
CA CYS A 27 1.91 -1.78 -9.34
C CYS A 27 2.95 -1.60 -8.24
N GLY A 28 3.94 -2.49 -8.25
CA GLY A 28 5.02 -2.51 -7.28
C GLY A 28 6.16 -1.53 -7.63
N PRO A 29 7.19 -1.47 -6.80
CA PRO A 29 8.28 -0.53 -7.00
C PRO A 29 9.28 -0.99 -8.05
N THR A 30 9.94 -0.03 -8.72
CA THR A 30 11.23 -0.27 -9.35
C THR A 30 12.31 -0.33 -8.26
N VAL A 31 12.96 -1.48 -8.10
CA VAL A 31 13.80 -1.81 -6.94
C VAL A 31 15.25 -1.38 -7.13
N TYR A 32 15.48 -0.09 -7.29
CA TYR A 32 16.81 0.51 -7.47
C TYR A 32 17.31 1.33 -6.28
N ASN A 33 16.44 1.61 -5.29
CA ASN A 33 16.75 2.40 -4.10
C ASN A 33 15.75 2.11 -2.99
N TYR A 34 16.01 2.58 -1.78
CA TYR A 34 15.03 2.59 -0.71
C TYR A 34 13.74 3.31 -1.14
N VAL A 35 12.61 2.84 -0.60
CA VAL A 35 11.32 3.48 -0.84
C VAL A 35 11.15 4.71 0.05
N HIS A 36 10.56 5.74 -0.51
CA HIS A 36 10.17 6.94 0.22
C HIS A 36 8.70 6.84 0.69
N ILE A 37 8.29 7.74 1.57
CA ILE A 37 6.94 7.70 2.16
C ILE A 37 5.82 7.73 1.12
N GLY A 38 6.03 8.37 -0.04
CA GLY A 38 5.07 8.37 -1.15
C GLY A 38 4.79 6.97 -1.72
N ASN A 39 5.82 6.08 -1.72
CA ASN A 39 5.64 4.71 -2.19
C ASN A 39 4.87 3.85 -1.17
N THR A 40 4.92 4.18 0.12
CA THR A 40 4.20 3.41 1.14
C THR A 40 2.72 3.75 1.24
N ARG A 41 2.30 4.90 0.70
CA ARG A 41 0.89 5.29 0.73
C ARG A 41 -0.01 4.31 -0.02
N PRO A 42 0.29 3.92 -1.29
CA PRO A 42 -0.48 2.86 -1.96
C PRO A 42 -0.39 1.52 -1.22
N MET A 43 0.77 1.16 -0.66
CA MET A 43 0.91 -0.08 0.12
C MET A 43 -0.10 -0.12 1.28
N ILE A 44 -0.18 0.95 2.07
CA ILE A 44 -1.08 1.05 3.23
C ILE A 44 -2.55 1.15 2.80
N THR A 45 -2.84 1.94 1.76
CA THR A 45 -4.20 2.13 1.25
C THR A 45 -4.80 0.82 0.74
N PHE A 46 -4.04 0.07 -0.04
CA PHE A 46 -4.56 -1.15 -0.66
C PHE A 46 -4.44 -2.37 0.26
N ASP A 47 -3.58 -2.36 1.28
CA ASP A 47 -3.66 -3.29 2.41
C ASP A 47 -4.98 -3.09 3.19
N LEU A 48 -5.36 -1.84 3.44
CA LEU A 48 -6.65 -1.53 4.08
C LEU A 48 -7.83 -2.01 3.23
N LEU A 49 -7.77 -1.81 1.90
CA LEU A 49 -8.78 -2.34 0.98
C LEU A 49 -8.92 -3.86 1.11
N ARG A 50 -7.78 -4.56 1.08
CA ARG A 50 -7.74 -6.01 1.24
C ARG A 50 -8.36 -6.46 2.57
N ARG A 51 -7.95 -5.86 3.69
CA ARG A 51 -8.49 -6.18 5.02
C ARG A 51 -9.98 -5.91 5.13
N THR A 52 -10.46 -4.83 4.52
CA THR A 52 -11.88 -4.50 4.48
C THR A 52 -12.67 -5.56 3.72
N LEU A 53 -12.21 -5.97 2.54
CA LEU A 53 -12.84 -7.02 1.74
C LEU A 53 -12.82 -8.38 2.46
N GLU A 54 -11.69 -8.75 3.08
CA GLU A 54 -11.58 -9.99 3.86
C GLU A 54 -12.52 -9.98 5.07
N TYR A 55 -12.69 -8.84 5.76
CA TYR A 55 -13.68 -8.70 6.83
C TYR A 55 -15.13 -8.84 6.33
N LEU A 56 -15.42 -8.36 5.13
CA LEU A 56 -16.72 -8.50 4.47
C LEU A 56 -16.98 -9.91 3.93
N GLY A 57 -16.03 -10.83 4.06
CA GLY A 57 -16.16 -12.23 3.70
C GLY A 57 -15.61 -12.60 2.32
N GLU A 58 -14.98 -11.66 1.61
CA GLU A 58 -14.35 -11.94 0.32
C GLU A 58 -12.99 -12.63 0.48
N LYS A 59 -12.68 -13.58 -0.38
CA LYS A 59 -11.32 -14.07 -0.56
C LYS A 59 -10.56 -13.12 -1.47
N VAL A 60 -9.47 -12.53 -1.00
CA VAL A 60 -8.68 -11.57 -1.79
C VAL A 60 -7.41 -12.23 -2.34
N ILE A 61 -7.23 -12.14 -3.66
CA ILE A 61 -5.95 -12.44 -4.33
C ILE A 61 -5.27 -11.11 -4.63
N TYR A 62 -4.24 -10.80 -3.83
CA TYR A 62 -3.51 -9.54 -3.92
C TYR A 62 -2.13 -9.77 -4.55
N VAL A 63 -1.86 -9.09 -5.66
CA VAL A 63 -0.60 -9.18 -6.40
C VAL A 63 0.10 -7.83 -6.39
N SER A 64 1.40 -7.84 -6.15
CA SER A 64 2.26 -6.66 -6.34
C SER A 64 3.62 -7.13 -6.86
N ASN A 65 4.03 -6.61 -8.01
CA ASN A 65 5.26 -7.02 -8.68
C ASN A 65 6.51 -6.30 -8.15
N TYR A 66 7.68 -6.81 -8.55
CA TYR A 66 8.94 -6.08 -8.48
C TYR A 66 9.44 -5.82 -9.89
N THR A 67 9.62 -4.55 -10.24
CA THR A 67 10.35 -4.17 -11.47
C THR A 67 11.84 -4.22 -11.17
N ASP A 68 12.47 -5.33 -11.57
CA ASP A 68 13.89 -5.62 -11.35
C ASP A 68 14.75 -5.50 -12.63
N VAL A 69 14.17 -4.90 -13.69
CA VAL A 69 14.83 -4.50 -14.94
C VAL A 69 14.43 -3.10 -15.32
N ASP A 70 15.35 -2.13 -15.25
CA ASP A 70 15.09 -0.72 -15.58
C ASP A 70 16.42 0.06 -15.72
N ASP A 71 16.43 1.14 -16.49
CA ASP A 71 17.59 2.02 -16.65
C ASP A 71 18.11 2.59 -15.33
N LYS A 72 17.21 2.84 -14.37
CA LYS A 72 17.57 3.34 -13.03
C LYS A 72 18.37 2.29 -12.25
N ILE A 73 18.01 1.01 -12.42
CA ILE A 73 18.71 -0.13 -11.79
C ILE A 73 20.14 -0.21 -12.35
N ILE A 74 20.28 -0.17 -13.68
CA ILE A 74 21.59 -0.25 -14.35
C ILE A 74 22.51 0.90 -13.87
N ARG A 75 21.98 2.13 -13.88
CA ARG A 75 22.75 3.30 -13.42
C ARG A 75 23.14 3.22 -11.96
N GLN A 76 22.23 2.75 -11.09
CA GLN A 76 22.50 2.64 -9.67
C GLN A 76 23.46 1.49 -9.36
N ALA A 77 23.38 0.35 -10.05
CA ALA A 77 24.30 -0.77 -9.91
C ALA A 77 25.73 -0.35 -10.30
N LYS A 78 25.90 0.35 -11.43
CA LYS A 78 27.18 0.94 -11.83
C LYS A 78 27.73 1.90 -10.77
N LYS A 79 26.88 2.73 -10.18
CA LYS A 79 27.26 3.70 -9.13
C LYS A 79 27.71 3.01 -7.84
N GLU A 80 27.04 1.93 -7.44
CA GLU A 80 27.37 1.16 -6.23
C GLU A 80 28.47 0.13 -6.46
N GLY A 81 28.87 -0.14 -7.72
CA GLY A 81 29.91 -1.13 -8.06
C GLY A 81 29.48 -2.57 -7.82
N VAL A 82 28.18 -2.86 -7.95
CA VAL A 82 27.58 -4.19 -7.75
C VAL A 82 26.84 -4.65 -9.01
N SER A 83 26.50 -5.92 -9.09
CA SER A 83 25.62 -6.42 -10.15
C SER A 83 24.18 -5.92 -9.97
N GLU A 84 23.42 -5.86 -11.06
CA GLU A 84 22.01 -5.46 -11.03
C GLU A 84 21.17 -6.40 -10.15
N LYS A 85 21.49 -7.71 -10.19
CA LYS A 85 20.84 -8.70 -9.34
C LYS A 85 21.12 -8.47 -7.84
N GLU A 86 22.36 -8.22 -7.46
CA GLU A 86 22.70 -7.90 -6.06
C GLU A 86 22.01 -6.62 -5.60
N LEU A 87 21.94 -5.60 -6.47
CA LEU A 87 21.25 -4.35 -6.18
C LEU A 87 19.77 -4.59 -5.95
N THR A 88 19.10 -5.29 -6.87
CA THR A 88 17.65 -5.52 -6.80
C THR A 88 17.28 -6.40 -5.62
N ASP A 89 18.00 -7.48 -5.35
CA ASP A 89 17.79 -8.33 -4.18
C ASP A 89 17.92 -7.55 -2.85
N LYS A 90 18.91 -6.64 -2.75
CA LYS A 90 19.08 -5.74 -1.61
C LYS A 90 17.86 -4.83 -1.40
N TYR A 91 17.36 -4.21 -2.45
CA TYR A 91 16.25 -3.26 -2.33
C TYR A 91 14.88 -3.91 -2.26
N ILE A 92 14.69 -5.12 -2.79
CA ILE A 92 13.51 -5.96 -2.52
C ILE A 92 13.45 -6.28 -1.04
N LYS A 93 14.55 -6.77 -0.44
CA LYS A 93 14.60 -7.05 0.99
C LYS A 93 14.28 -5.82 1.83
N ALA A 94 14.86 -4.67 1.48
CA ALA A 94 14.58 -3.41 2.19
C ALA A 94 13.12 -2.95 2.06
N TYR A 95 12.46 -3.22 0.92
CA TYR A 95 11.05 -2.98 0.72
C TYR A 95 10.18 -3.90 1.59
N GLU A 96 10.53 -5.18 1.64
CA GLU A 96 9.84 -6.17 2.48
C GLU A 96 9.98 -5.86 3.97
N GLU A 97 11.17 -5.42 4.42
CA GLU A 97 11.38 -4.95 5.79
C GLU A 97 10.47 -3.76 6.16
N VAL A 98 10.23 -2.83 5.22
CA VAL A 98 9.28 -1.73 5.42
C VAL A 98 7.84 -2.24 5.45
N ARG A 99 7.46 -3.16 4.54
CA ARG A 99 6.14 -3.82 4.54
C ARG A 99 5.85 -4.48 5.88
N ASP A 100 6.78 -5.30 6.34
CA ASP A 100 6.63 -6.08 7.57
C ASP A 100 6.64 -5.16 8.82
N GLY A 101 7.52 -4.16 8.84
CA GLY A 101 7.56 -3.15 9.88
C GLY A 101 6.31 -2.26 9.94
N LEU A 102 5.60 -2.11 8.84
CA LEU A 102 4.28 -1.47 8.76
C LEU A 102 3.13 -2.43 9.04
N HIS A 103 3.40 -3.69 9.38
CA HIS A 103 2.38 -4.70 9.66
C HIS A 103 1.37 -4.87 8.52
N LEU A 104 1.86 -4.80 7.26
CA LEU A 104 1.06 -5.03 6.06
C LEU A 104 1.05 -6.52 5.71
N LEU A 105 -0.06 -6.98 5.15
CA LEU A 105 -0.22 -8.36 4.73
C LEU A 105 0.72 -8.69 3.56
N THR A 106 1.34 -9.86 3.60
CA THR A 106 2.15 -10.34 2.48
C THR A 106 1.27 -10.55 1.25
N PRO A 107 1.65 -10.05 0.07
CA PRO A 107 0.93 -10.31 -1.17
C PRO A 107 0.78 -11.80 -1.46
N SER A 108 -0.28 -12.19 -2.17
CA SER A 108 -0.48 -13.57 -2.63
C SER A 108 0.59 -13.98 -3.64
N TYR A 109 1.01 -13.02 -4.50
CA TYR A 109 2.07 -13.18 -5.49
C TYR A 109 2.90 -11.91 -5.60
N THR A 110 4.22 -12.08 -5.79
CA THR A 110 5.19 -11.00 -6.00
C THR A 110 6.06 -11.30 -7.23
N PRO A 111 5.49 -11.31 -8.44
CA PRO A 111 6.23 -11.65 -9.65
C PRO A 111 7.36 -10.65 -9.93
N ARG A 112 8.45 -11.13 -10.55
CA ARG A 112 9.57 -10.30 -11.01
C ARG A 112 9.61 -10.24 -12.54
N VAL A 113 10.06 -9.12 -13.08
CA VAL A 113 10.18 -8.97 -14.55
C VAL A 113 11.17 -9.99 -15.12
N THR A 114 12.31 -10.22 -14.46
CA THR A 114 13.31 -11.21 -14.88
C THR A 114 12.75 -12.63 -14.96
N GLU A 115 11.81 -12.99 -14.11
CA GLU A 115 11.17 -14.30 -14.06
C GLU A 115 10.03 -14.47 -15.11
N THR A 116 9.60 -13.34 -15.70
CA THR A 116 8.45 -13.31 -16.62
C THR A 116 8.88 -13.04 -18.08
N MET A 117 10.17 -12.97 -18.35
CA MET A 117 10.74 -12.49 -19.61
C MET A 117 10.24 -13.21 -20.86
N ASP A 118 10.21 -14.54 -20.84
CA ASP A 118 9.74 -15.32 -21.99
C ASP A 118 8.29 -15.01 -22.34
N LYS A 119 7.45 -14.80 -21.33
CA LYS A 119 6.03 -14.43 -21.51
C LYS A 119 5.89 -13.01 -22.07
N ILE A 120 6.75 -12.09 -21.62
CA ILE A 120 6.80 -10.72 -22.15
C ILE A 120 7.15 -10.74 -23.64
N ILE A 121 8.17 -11.51 -24.04
CA ILE A 121 8.56 -11.64 -25.44
C ILE A 121 7.42 -12.21 -26.29
N HIS A 122 6.76 -13.26 -25.84
CA HIS A 122 5.61 -13.85 -26.55
C HIS A 122 4.43 -12.87 -26.66
N PHE A 123 4.16 -12.11 -25.61
CA PHE A 123 3.11 -11.09 -25.62
C PHE A 123 3.38 -10.01 -26.66
N ILE A 124 4.63 -9.51 -26.71
CA ILE A 124 5.04 -8.51 -27.70
C ILE A 124 4.96 -9.06 -29.13
N GLN A 125 5.39 -10.33 -29.35
CA GLN A 125 5.25 -10.98 -30.65
C GLN A 125 3.80 -11.04 -31.11
N ALA A 126 2.89 -11.40 -30.21
CA ALA A 126 1.45 -11.43 -30.54
C ALA A 126 0.91 -10.02 -30.90
N LEU A 127 1.38 -8.96 -30.25
CA LEU A 127 1.01 -7.59 -30.61
C LEU A 127 1.56 -7.17 -31.98
N VAL A 128 2.77 -7.62 -32.34
CA VAL A 128 3.36 -7.39 -33.67
C VAL A 128 2.55 -8.15 -34.73
N GLU A 129 2.25 -9.41 -34.52
CA GLU A 129 1.46 -10.26 -35.43
C GLU A 129 0.05 -9.70 -35.67
N LYS A 130 -0.59 -9.17 -34.62
CA LYS A 130 -1.89 -8.50 -34.71
C LYS A 130 -1.81 -7.09 -35.34
N GLY A 131 -0.59 -6.60 -35.61
CA GLY A 131 -0.34 -5.30 -36.19
C GLY A 131 -0.52 -4.11 -35.24
N TYR A 132 -0.64 -4.34 -33.92
CA TYR A 132 -0.67 -3.27 -32.90
C TYR A 132 0.71 -2.81 -32.47
N ALA A 133 1.77 -3.51 -32.87
CA ALA A 133 3.14 -3.12 -32.66
C ALA A 133 3.98 -3.26 -33.95
N TYR A 134 5.15 -2.66 -33.98
CA TYR A 134 6.10 -2.72 -35.08
C TYR A 134 7.54 -2.70 -34.59
N GLU A 135 8.40 -3.38 -35.33
CA GLU A 135 9.85 -3.37 -35.10
C GLU A 135 10.50 -2.24 -35.92
N LYS A 136 11.47 -1.56 -35.32
CA LYS A 136 12.29 -0.56 -35.98
C LYS A 136 13.70 -0.57 -35.41
N ASP A 137 14.68 -0.99 -36.22
CA ASP A 137 16.11 -1.04 -35.89
C ASP A 137 16.44 -1.87 -34.64
N GLY A 138 15.64 -2.90 -34.36
CA GLY A 138 15.74 -3.79 -33.21
C GLY A 138 14.98 -3.36 -31.96
N ASP A 139 14.36 -2.17 -31.98
CA ASP A 139 13.36 -1.74 -30.99
C ASP A 139 11.95 -2.18 -31.44
N VAL A 140 11.02 -2.36 -30.50
CA VAL A 140 9.61 -2.59 -30.82
C VAL A 140 8.75 -1.54 -30.14
N TYR A 141 7.85 -0.93 -30.91
CA TYR A 141 6.96 0.13 -30.44
C TYR A 141 5.50 -0.28 -30.58
N PHE A 142 4.68 0.18 -29.63
CA PHE A 142 3.23 0.03 -29.65
C PHE A 142 2.58 1.17 -30.45
N ARG A 143 1.63 0.83 -31.34
CA ARG A 143 0.87 1.79 -32.15
C ARG A 143 -0.32 2.33 -31.38
N VAL A 144 -0.13 3.42 -30.66
CA VAL A 144 -1.19 4.05 -29.83
C VAL A 144 -2.39 4.45 -30.67
N THR A 145 -2.17 4.96 -31.90
CA THR A 145 -3.22 5.45 -32.79
C THR A 145 -4.22 4.39 -33.25
N LYS A 146 -3.91 3.09 -33.06
CA LYS A 146 -4.84 1.99 -33.34
C LYS A 146 -5.86 1.74 -32.22
N ILE A 147 -5.64 2.30 -31.06
CA ILE A 147 -6.52 2.13 -29.89
C ILE A 147 -7.44 3.36 -29.80
N LYS A 148 -8.68 3.19 -30.25
CA LYS A 148 -9.68 4.27 -30.25
C LYS A 148 -10.04 4.81 -28.89
N SER A 149 -9.93 3.97 -27.85
CA SER A 149 -10.21 4.30 -26.46
C SER A 149 -9.00 4.86 -25.71
N TYR A 150 -7.86 5.09 -26.38
CA TYR A 150 -6.68 5.64 -25.70
C TYR A 150 -6.97 7.03 -25.13
N GLY A 151 -6.65 7.22 -23.86
CA GLY A 151 -6.99 8.43 -23.10
C GLY A 151 -8.27 8.30 -22.27
N GLU A 152 -9.00 7.18 -22.37
CA GLU A 152 -10.24 6.94 -21.62
C GLU A 152 -10.00 6.93 -20.10
N LEU A 153 -8.96 6.24 -19.64
CA LEU A 153 -8.61 6.19 -18.22
C LEU A 153 -8.09 7.52 -17.70
N SER A 154 -7.16 8.14 -18.43
CA SER A 154 -6.52 9.40 -18.00
C SER A 154 -7.43 10.61 -18.14
N GLY A 155 -8.39 10.56 -19.08
CA GLY A 155 -9.20 11.69 -19.48
C GLY A 155 -8.46 12.67 -20.40
N ILE A 156 -7.29 12.27 -20.94
CA ILE A 156 -6.45 13.12 -21.80
C ILE A 156 -6.83 12.85 -23.26
N LYS A 157 -7.09 13.90 -24.03
CA LYS A 157 -7.38 13.76 -25.45
C LYS A 157 -6.10 13.48 -26.24
N VAL A 158 -6.18 12.56 -27.18
CA VAL A 158 -5.04 12.17 -28.06
C VAL A 158 -4.50 13.37 -28.83
N GLU A 159 -5.38 14.28 -29.29
CA GLU A 159 -5.01 15.49 -29.99
C GLU A 159 -4.13 16.43 -29.14
N ASP A 160 -4.46 16.59 -27.86
CA ASP A 160 -3.70 17.42 -26.93
C ASP A 160 -2.30 16.82 -26.68
N LEU A 161 -2.20 15.48 -26.64
CA LEU A 161 -0.92 14.78 -26.49
C LEU A 161 -0.03 14.94 -27.73
N ILE A 162 -0.60 14.87 -28.94
CA ILE A 162 0.12 15.07 -30.19
C ILE A 162 0.64 16.50 -30.26
N GLN A 163 -0.18 17.49 -29.93
CA GLN A 163 0.22 18.89 -29.92
C GLN A 163 1.36 19.11 -28.88
N GLY A 164 1.22 18.63 -27.66
CA GLY A 164 2.26 18.76 -26.64
C GLY A 164 3.57 18.02 -26.99
N ALA A 165 3.51 16.95 -27.77
CA ALA A 165 4.68 16.25 -28.25
C ALA A 165 5.41 17.05 -29.37
N SER A 166 4.68 17.74 -30.24
CA SER A 166 5.26 18.57 -31.30
C SER A 166 5.99 19.82 -30.79
N GLU A 167 5.72 20.23 -29.53
CA GLU A 167 6.38 21.38 -28.88
C GLU A 167 7.69 20.99 -28.17
N ARG A 168 8.02 19.69 -28.09
CA ARG A 168 9.25 19.20 -27.44
C ARG A 168 10.37 19.02 -28.45
N THR A 169 11.63 19.12 -27.98
CA THR A 169 12.78 18.76 -28.80
C THR A 169 12.73 17.27 -29.11
N GLU A 170 12.70 16.94 -30.39
CA GLU A 170 12.68 15.57 -30.91
C GLU A 170 13.95 14.83 -30.49
N THR A 171 13.79 13.64 -29.91
CA THR A 171 14.90 12.75 -29.53
C THR A 171 15.24 11.78 -30.67
N GLU A 172 16.40 11.11 -30.60
CA GLU A 172 16.74 10.04 -31.56
C GLU A 172 15.70 8.89 -31.51
N ASP A 173 15.14 8.58 -30.33
CA ASP A 173 14.07 7.60 -30.17
C ASP A 173 12.78 8.05 -30.89
N ASP A 174 12.47 9.34 -30.86
CA ASP A 174 11.25 9.87 -31.48
C ASP A 174 11.30 9.76 -33.01
N LYS A 175 12.50 9.83 -33.60
CA LYS A 175 12.70 9.65 -35.07
C LYS A 175 12.42 8.23 -35.55
N LYS A 176 12.43 7.24 -34.67
CA LYS A 176 12.11 5.85 -35.01
C LYS A 176 10.60 5.56 -34.99
N LYS A 177 9.81 6.39 -34.29
CA LYS A 177 8.39 6.15 -34.07
C LYS A 177 7.53 6.55 -35.26
N GLU A 178 6.48 5.77 -35.52
CA GLU A 178 5.43 6.13 -36.50
C GLU A 178 4.57 7.29 -35.98
N SER A 179 4.39 7.40 -34.67
CA SER A 179 3.71 8.49 -33.99
C SER A 179 4.48 8.86 -32.70
N SER A 180 4.50 10.14 -32.36
CA SER A 180 5.12 10.64 -31.09
C SER A 180 4.48 10.07 -29.85
N LEU A 181 3.29 9.49 -29.94
CA LEU A 181 2.57 8.83 -28.84
C LEU A 181 3.01 7.39 -28.64
N ASP A 182 3.64 6.77 -29.65
CA ASP A 182 4.04 5.38 -29.58
C ASP A 182 5.08 5.18 -28.47
N PHE A 183 4.96 4.10 -27.73
CA PHE A 183 5.87 3.80 -26.63
C PHE A 183 6.58 2.46 -26.85
N ALA A 184 7.78 2.34 -26.30
CA ALA A 184 8.59 1.16 -26.46
C ALA A 184 8.01 -0.04 -25.68
N LEU A 185 7.88 -1.17 -26.36
CA LEU A 185 7.60 -2.49 -25.80
C LEU A 185 8.89 -3.28 -25.58
N TRP A 186 9.87 -3.09 -26.49
CA TRP A 186 11.20 -3.67 -26.41
C TRP A 186 12.24 -2.65 -26.82
N LYS A 187 13.32 -2.55 -26.06
CA LYS A 187 14.47 -1.70 -26.37
C LYS A 187 15.71 -2.51 -26.58
N LYS A 188 16.29 -2.40 -27.77
CA LYS A 188 17.64 -2.86 -28.07
C LYS A 188 18.64 -2.14 -27.19
N THR A 189 19.52 -2.89 -26.54
CA THR A 189 20.58 -2.34 -25.71
C THR A 189 21.79 -3.26 -25.68
N ASP A 190 22.95 -2.71 -25.49
CA ASP A 190 24.23 -3.37 -25.22
C ASP A 190 24.71 -3.09 -23.79
N GLU A 191 23.93 -2.36 -22.99
CA GLU A 191 24.24 -2.00 -21.62
C GLU A 191 23.36 -2.73 -20.61
N GLY A 192 23.99 -3.17 -19.51
CA GLY A 192 23.30 -3.81 -18.38
C GLY A 192 22.76 -5.19 -18.74
N ILE A 193 21.77 -5.64 -17.95
CA ILE A 193 21.11 -6.91 -18.21
C ILE A 193 20.37 -6.90 -19.53
N GLN A 194 20.57 -7.94 -20.33
CA GLN A 194 20.00 -8.10 -21.67
C GLN A 194 19.42 -9.49 -21.82
N PHE A 195 18.38 -9.58 -22.63
CA PHE A 195 17.70 -10.82 -22.97
C PHE A 195 17.67 -11.00 -24.49
N ASP A 196 17.76 -12.23 -24.93
CA ASP A 196 17.61 -12.55 -26.36
C ASP A 196 16.15 -12.46 -26.76
N SER A 197 15.86 -11.81 -27.88
CA SER A 197 14.52 -11.72 -28.46
C SER A 197 14.58 -11.87 -29.97
N PRO A 198 13.45 -12.10 -30.67
CA PRO A 198 13.42 -12.16 -32.12
C PRO A 198 13.88 -10.86 -32.83
N TRP A 199 13.86 -9.74 -32.15
CA TRP A 199 14.20 -8.43 -32.73
C TRP A 199 15.64 -8.02 -32.45
N SER A 200 16.10 -8.25 -31.23
CA SER A 200 17.44 -7.87 -30.79
C SER A 200 17.73 -8.39 -29.39
N LYS A 201 19.01 -8.34 -28.98
CA LYS A 201 19.33 -8.32 -27.56
C LYS A 201 18.88 -7.01 -26.94
N GLY A 202 18.14 -7.09 -25.83
CA GLY A 202 17.53 -5.91 -25.24
C GLY A 202 16.78 -6.19 -23.95
N ARG A 203 15.85 -5.33 -23.64
CA ARG A 203 14.97 -5.42 -22.45
C ARG A 203 13.57 -4.90 -22.75
N PRO A 204 12.56 -5.29 -21.94
CA PRO A 204 11.19 -4.83 -22.12
C PRO A 204 11.02 -3.35 -21.77
N GLY A 205 10.02 -2.73 -22.39
CA GLY A 205 9.49 -1.45 -21.96
C GLY A 205 8.69 -1.58 -20.65
N TRP A 206 8.82 -0.61 -19.79
CA TRP A 206 8.21 -0.60 -18.44
C TRP A 206 6.68 -0.83 -18.43
N HIS A 207 5.97 -0.40 -19.48
CA HIS A 207 4.50 -0.47 -19.52
C HIS A 207 3.94 -1.85 -19.87
N THR A 208 4.78 -2.83 -20.21
CA THR A 208 4.35 -4.18 -20.64
C THR A 208 4.35 -5.19 -19.50
N GLU A 209 5.15 -4.94 -18.49
CA GLU A 209 5.42 -5.88 -17.39
C GLU A 209 4.15 -6.31 -16.66
N CYS A 210 3.39 -5.33 -16.14
CA CYS A 210 2.19 -5.59 -15.35
C CYS A 210 1.09 -6.28 -16.16
N VAL A 211 0.92 -5.90 -17.43
CA VAL A 211 -0.07 -6.54 -18.32
C VAL A 211 0.23 -8.03 -18.47
N VAL A 212 1.50 -8.38 -18.69
CA VAL A 212 1.91 -9.77 -18.88
C VAL A 212 1.79 -10.55 -17.57
N MET A 213 2.17 -9.98 -16.44
CA MET A 213 2.04 -10.62 -15.13
C MET A 213 0.57 -10.86 -14.76
N ILE A 214 -0.34 -9.95 -15.09
CA ILE A 214 -1.78 -10.13 -14.89
C ILE A 214 -2.29 -11.26 -15.80
N ASN A 215 -1.91 -11.29 -17.07
CA ASN A 215 -2.28 -12.37 -17.99
C ASN A 215 -1.72 -13.75 -17.57
N ASP A 216 -0.61 -13.77 -16.87
CA ASP A 216 0.00 -15.01 -16.38
C ASP A 216 -0.67 -15.56 -15.12
N ILE A 217 -1.08 -14.68 -14.22
CA ILE A 217 -1.59 -15.07 -12.89
C ILE A 217 -3.12 -15.26 -12.90
N PHE A 218 -3.84 -14.46 -13.68
CA PHE A 218 -5.29 -14.46 -13.68
C PHE A 218 -5.86 -15.03 -14.98
N GLU A 219 -6.87 -15.89 -14.82
CA GLU A 219 -7.61 -16.45 -15.93
C GLU A 219 -8.18 -15.32 -16.82
N ASP A 220 -8.12 -15.51 -18.13
CA ASP A 220 -8.53 -14.50 -19.14
C ASP A 220 -7.78 -13.17 -19.11
N GLY A 221 -6.73 -13.02 -18.29
CA GLY A 221 -5.95 -11.78 -18.18
C GLY A 221 -6.77 -10.59 -17.71
N LYS A 222 -7.78 -10.82 -16.87
CA LYS A 222 -8.67 -9.80 -16.33
C LYS A 222 -8.74 -9.86 -14.81
N ILE A 223 -8.81 -8.69 -14.16
CA ILE A 223 -8.88 -8.53 -12.71
C ILE A 223 -10.00 -7.59 -12.30
N ASP A 224 -10.43 -7.69 -11.05
CA ASP A 224 -11.46 -6.80 -10.50
C ASP A 224 -10.92 -5.38 -10.30
N ILE A 225 -9.75 -5.25 -9.67
CA ILE A 225 -9.18 -3.95 -9.27
C ILE A 225 -7.72 -3.86 -9.73
N HIS A 226 -7.41 -2.83 -10.51
CA HIS A 226 -6.04 -2.38 -10.76
C HIS A 226 -5.78 -1.08 -9.99
N ALA A 227 -4.69 -1.02 -9.24
CA ALA A 227 -4.46 0.08 -8.32
C ALA A 227 -3.01 0.58 -8.30
N GLY A 228 -2.83 1.83 -7.85
CA GLY A 228 -1.50 2.42 -7.72
C GLY A 228 -1.53 3.90 -7.30
N GLY A 229 -0.39 4.57 -7.39
CA GLY A 229 -0.29 6.02 -7.21
C GLY A 229 -0.94 6.79 -8.36
N HIS A 230 -1.41 8.00 -8.10
CA HIS A 230 -2.03 8.84 -9.12
C HIS A 230 -1.10 9.15 -10.31
N ASP A 231 0.19 9.19 -10.07
CA ASP A 231 1.23 9.39 -11.08
C ASP A 231 1.34 8.22 -12.08
N LEU A 232 0.86 7.03 -11.71
CA LEU A 232 0.79 5.88 -12.62
C LEU A 232 -0.41 5.94 -13.55
N LYS A 233 -1.45 6.72 -13.25
CA LYS A 233 -2.66 6.82 -14.07
C LYS A 233 -2.31 7.12 -15.53
N PHE A 234 -1.36 8.02 -15.75
CA PHE A 234 -0.79 8.34 -17.06
C PHE A 234 0.73 8.58 -16.95
N PRO A 235 1.55 7.99 -17.84
CA PRO A 235 1.12 7.15 -18.99
C PRO A 235 1.01 5.65 -18.67
N HIS A 236 1.43 5.16 -17.47
CA HIS A 236 1.65 3.72 -17.22
C HIS A 236 0.36 2.89 -17.35
N HIS A 237 -0.66 3.18 -16.54
CA HIS A 237 -1.92 2.42 -16.56
C HIS A 237 -2.72 2.62 -17.86
N GLU A 238 -2.67 3.81 -18.48
CA GLU A 238 -3.27 4.03 -19.80
C GLU A 238 -2.63 3.13 -20.85
N ASN A 239 -1.29 3.00 -20.82
CA ASN A 239 -0.55 2.15 -21.74
C ASN A 239 -0.79 0.66 -21.47
N GLU A 240 -0.99 0.27 -20.23
CA GLU A 240 -1.38 -1.11 -19.88
C GLU A 240 -2.77 -1.45 -20.43
N MET A 241 -3.74 -0.55 -20.23
CA MET A 241 -5.09 -0.71 -20.74
C MET A 241 -5.11 -0.81 -22.26
N ALA A 242 -4.33 0.02 -22.95
CA ALA A 242 -4.20 -0.01 -24.41
C ALA A 242 -3.63 -1.35 -24.91
N GLN A 243 -2.62 -1.90 -24.22
CA GLN A 243 -2.03 -3.18 -24.56
C GLN A 243 -3.02 -4.34 -24.33
N SER A 244 -3.79 -4.32 -23.25
CA SER A 244 -4.82 -5.32 -22.97
C SER A 244 -5.92 -5.28 -24.06
N MET A 245 -6.38 -4.10 -24.44
CA MET A 245 -7.35 -3.94 -25.54
C MET A 245 -6.82 -4.51 -26.86
N ALA A 246 -5.54 -4.30 -27.16
CA ALA A 246 -4.90 -4.84 -28.37
C ALA A 246 -4.73 -6.36 -28.33
N TYR A 247 -4.38 -6.90 -27.16
CA TYR A 247 -4.07 -8.31 -27.00
C TYR A 247 -5.33 -9.17 -26.83
N SER A 248 -6.21 -8.79 -25.90
CA SER A 248 -7.37 -9.58 -25.46
C SER A 248 -8.72 -9.01 -25.93
N GLY A 249 -8.77 -7.75 -26.36
CA GLY A 249 -10.01 -7.09 -26.80
C GLY A 249 -10.89 -6.58 -25.65
N HIS A 250 -10.39 -6.57 -24.42
CA HIS A 250 -11.10 -6.08 -23.24
C HIS A 250 -10.16 -5.28 -22.31
N HIS A 251 -10.76 -4.51 -21.40
CA HIS A 251 -9.99 -3.85 -20.35
C HIS A 251 -9.38 -4.88 -19.40
N ILE A 252 -8.15 -4.61 -18.93
CA ILE A 252 -7.40 -5.46 -18.01
C ILE A 252 -8.04 -5.49 -16.61
N ALA A 253 -8.75 -4.44 -16.23
CA ALA A 253 -9.44 -4.32 -14.96
C ALA A 253 -10.80 -3.63 -15.12
N ASP A 254 -11.79 -4.05 -14.32
CA ASP A 254 -13.10 -3.40 -14.26
C ASP A 254 -13.07 -2.12 -13.42
N THR A 255 -12.25 -2.10 -12.37
CA THR A 255 -12.13 -0.95 -11.46
C THR A 255 -10.68 -0.48 -11.38
N TRP A 256 -10.47 0.82 -11.49
CA TRP A 256 -9.17 1.47 -11.37
C TRP A 256 -9.14 2.39 -10.15
N MET A 257 -8.21 2.15 -9.24
CA MET A 257 -8.09 2.94 -8.01
C MET A 257 -6.72 3.63 -7.92
N HIS A 258 -6.74 4.94 -7.65
CA HIS A 258 -5.52 5.74 -7.57
C HIS A 258 -5.50 6.55 -6.27
N ASN A 259 -4.45 6.37 -5.46
CA ASN A 259 -4.22 7.23 -4.31
C ASN A 259 -3.45 8.49 -4.70
N GLN A 260 -3.79 9.61 -4.06
CA GLN A 260 -3.13 10.88 -4.26
C GLN A 260 -1.75 10.95 -3.59
N MET A 261 -0.97 11.95 -3.98
CA MET A 261 0.41 12.15 -3.56
C MET A 261 0.53 12.66 -2.11
N ILE A 262 1.75 12.62 -1.58
CA ILE A 262 2.14 13.25 -0.33
C ILE A 262 2.89 14.55 -0.64
N ASN A 263 2.47 15.64 -0.02
CA ASN A 263 3.16 16.91 0.00
C ASN A 263 3.90 17.08 1.33
N ILE A 264 5.03 17.74 1.31
CA ILE A 264 5.81 18.12 2.50
C ILE A 264 5.70 19.63 2.65
N ASN A 265 5.06 20.11 3.72
CA ASN A 265 4.83 21.54 3.96
C ASN A 265 4.20 22.28 2.76
N GLY A 266 3.22 21.61 2.10
CA GLY A 266 2.53 22.16 0.93
C GLY A 266 3.24 21.98 -0.41
N GLU A 267 4.49 21.51 -0.43
CA GLU A 267 5.26 21.28 -1.65
C GLU A 267 5.30 19.81 -2.01
N LYS A 268 5.29 19.52 -3.32
CA LYS A 268 5.44 18.14 -3.81
C LYS A 268 6.78 17.57 -3.36
N MET A 269 6.75 16.37 -2.77
CA MET A 269 7.98 15.65 -2.44
C MET A 269 8.72 15.23 -3.72
N SER A 270 10.00 15.62 -3.85
CA SER A 270 10.84 15.24 -4.98
C SER A 270 12.31 15.14 -4.61
N LYS A 271 13.06 14.28 -5.33
CA LYS A 271 14.51 14.15 -5.15
C LYS A 271 15.27 15.43 -5.51
N SER A 272 14.76 16.19 -6.48
CA SER A 272 15.37 17.45 -6.93
C SER A 272 15.27 18.56 -5.89
N LEU A 273 14.23 18.56 -5.07
CA LEU A 273 14.05 19.52 -3.96
C LEU A 273 14.76 19.06 -2.67
N GLY A 274 15.31 17.84 -2.64
CA GLY A 274 16.00 17.30 -1.46
C GLY A 274 15.09 17.05 -0.25
N ASN A 275 13.76 17.10 -0.41
CA ASN A 275 12.76 16.94 0.64
C ASN A 275 12.21 15.51 0.74
N VAL A 276 12.94 14.51 0.23
CA VAL A 276 12.52 13.11 0.25
C VAL A 276 12.67 12.54 1.66
N LEU A 277 11.60 11.99 2.21
CA LEU A 277 11.60 11.24 3.46
C LEU A 277 11.61 9.73 3.15
N TRP A 278 12.63 9.03 3.65
CA TRP A 278 12.75 7.59 3.47
C TRP A 278 11.83 6.84 4.42
N ALA A 279 11.08 5.88 3.89
CA ALA A 279 10.07 5.15 4.67
C ALA A 279 10.69 4.40 5.87
N LYS A 280 11.87 3.77 5.68
CA LYS A 280 12.57 3.05 6.74
C LYS A 280 12.96 3.95 7.92
N ASP A 281 13.41 5.18 7.63
CA ASP A 281 13.87 6.12 8.65
C ASP A 281 12.69 6.68 9.44
N LEU A 282 11.61 7.05 8.74
CA LEU A 282 10.39 7.53 9.37
C LEU A 282 9.70 6.41 10.18
N LEU A 283 9.72 5.17 9.69
CA LEU A 283 9.18 4.02 10.41
C LEU A 283 9.94 3.76 11.73
N LYS A 284 11.28 3.88 11.69
CA LYS A 284 12.12 3.77 12.89
C LYS A 284 11.84 4.88 13.90
N GLU A 285 11.59 6.10 13.43
CA GLU A 285 11.30 7.26 14.28
C GLU A 285 9.91 7.21 14.90
N LEU A 286 8.89 6.90 14.10
CA LEU A 286 7.49 7.04 14.51
C LEU A 286 6.86 5.75 15.02
N GLY A 287 7.40 4.60 14.64
CA GLY A 287 6.76 3.30 14.82
C GLY A 287 5.57 3.07 13.86
N CYS A 288 5.12 1.83 13.82
CA CYS A 288 4.08 1.35 12.90
C CYS A 288 2.77 2.15 13.02
N ASN A 289 2.24 2.28 14.25
CA ASN A 289 0.91 2.84 14.46
C ASN A 289 0.83 4.31 14.09
N VAL A 290 1.79 5.14 14.51
CA VAL A 290 1.84 6.58 14.17
C VAL A 290 2.01 6.75 12.66
N TYR A 291 2.89 5.96 12.04
CA TYR A 291 3.11 6.02 10.59
C TYR A 291 1.82 5.68 9.80
N LYS A 292 1.18 4.55 10.12
CA LYS A 292 -0.07 4.15 9.44
C LYS A 292 -1.20 5.13 9.70
N TRP A 293 -1.34 5.60 10.94
CA TRP A 293 -2.37 6.59 11.30
C TRP A 293 -2.21 7.86 10.48
N LEU A 294 -0.98 8.37 10.34
CA LEU A 294 -0.67 9.52 9.50
C LEU A 294 -1.13 9.29 8.05
N MET A 295 -0.80 8.15 7.45
CA MET A 295 -1.16 7.84 6.07
C MET A 295 -2.67 7.70 5.85
N LEU A 296 -3.39 7.21 6.86
CA LEU A 296 -4.84 6.98 6.83
C LEU A 296 -5.67 8.17 7.35
N SER A 297 -5.03 9.20 7.93
CA SER A 297 -5.72 10.40 8.45
C SER A 297 -6.40 11.24 7.38
N THR A 298 -5.96 11.09 6.13
CA THR A 298 -6.52 11.77 4.97
C THR A 298 -7.03 10.73 3.98
N HIS A 299 -8.26 10.91 3.48
CA HIS A 299 -8.85 10.04 2.47
C HIS A 299 -7.88 9.82 1.29
N TYR A 300 -7.76 8.59 0.79
CA TYR A 300 -6.74 8.21 -0.20
C TYR A 300 -6.80 9.03 -1.49
N ARG A 301 -7.98 9.53 -1.88
CA ARG A 301 -8.17 10.38 -3.07
C ARG A 301 -7.78 11.85 -2.86
N ASN A 302 -7.41 12.25 -1.65
CA ASN A 302 -6.94 13.60 -1.36
C ASN A 302 -5.42 13.60 -1.13
N PRO A 303 -4.69 14.66 -1.55
CA PRO A 303 -3.30 14.82 -1.19
C PRO A 303 -3.12 14.86 0.33
N LEU A 304 -2.15 14.10 0.84
CA LEU A 304 -1.75 14.16 2.24
C LEU A 304 -0.67 15.25 2.38
N ASN A 305 -0.91 16.26 3.20
CA ASN A 305 0.10 17.26 3.52
C ASN A 305 0.79 16.90 4.84
N PHE A 306 2.03 16.42 4.75
CA PHE A 306 2.86 16.11 5.91
C PHE A 306 3.42 17.41 6.48
N THR A 307 3.01 17.75 7.71
CA THR A 307 3.50 18.89 8.49
C THR A 307 3.73 18.47 9.93
N ASP A 308 4.54 19.23 10.66
CA ASP A 308 4.76 18.99 12.10
C ASP A 308 3.45 19.06 12.91
N GLU A 309 2.53 19.93 12.54
CA GLU A 309 1.23 20.05 13.19
C GLU A 309 0.39 18.79 13.00
N VAL A 310 0.28 18.30 11.76
CA VAL A 310 -0.43 17.05 11.45
C VAL A 310 0.21 15.89 12.20
N LEU A 311 1.53 15.76 12.17
CA LEU A 311 2.26 14.71 12.88
C LEU A 311 2.02 14.77 14.39
N ASN A 312 2.07 15.95 15.00
CA ASN A 312 1.82 16.11 16.44
C ASN A 312 0.38 15.75 16.83
N ASN A 313 -0.60 16.05 15.99
CA ASN A 313 -1.99 15.64 16.21
C ASN A 313 -2.14 14.13 16.12
N VAL A 314 -1.56 13.50 15.11
CA VAL A 314 -1.55 12.03 14.96
C VAL A 314 -0.88 11.35 16.17
N LYS A 315 0.28 11.82 16.63
CA LYS A 315 0.95 11.29 17.83
C LYS A 315 0.04 11.34 19.06
N LYS A 316 -0.72 12.43 19.25
CA LYS A 316 -1.68 12.55 20.38
C LYS A 316 -2.86 11.59 20.25
N GLU A 317 -3.37 11.36 19.05
CA GLU A 317 -4.47 10.41 18.80
C GLU A 317 -4.03 8.97 19.05
N VAL A 318 -2.91 8.56 18.48
CA VAL A 318 -2.33 7.23 18.70
C VAL A 318 -2.04 6.98 20.19
N ALA A 319 -1.46 7.96 20.89
CA ALA A 319 -1.21 7.85 22.31
C ALA A 319 -2.48 7.64 23.16
N LYS A 320 -3.65 8.18 22.74
CA LYS A 320 -4.93 7.92 23.41
C LYS A 320 -5.32 6.44 23.29
N VAL A 321 -5.13 5.85 22.09
CA VAL A 321 -5.41 4.43 21.85
C VAL A 321 -4.45 3.56 22.67
N GLU A 322 -3.14 3.82 22.59
CA GLU A 322 -2.11 3.08 23.32
C GLU A 322 -2.35 3.09 24.83
N ASN A 323 -2.66 4.27 25.38
CA ASN A 323 -2.90 4.42 26.82
C ASN A 323 -4.13 3.62 27.29
N VAL A 324 -5.23 3.65 26.55
CA VAL A 324 -6.43 2.92 26.95
C VAL A 324 -6.26 1.41 26.74
N VAL A 325 -5.59 0.97 25.66
CA VAL A 325 -5.27 -0.43 25.40
C VAL A 325 -4.38 -0.97 26.54
N LYS A 326 -3.32 -0.25 26.91
CA LYS A 326 -2.43 -0.60 28.01
C LYS A 326 -3.19 -0.66 29.34
N SER A 327 -3.97 0.36 29.65
CA SER A 327 -4.68 0.43 30.95
C SER A 327 -5.77 -0.63 31.07
N ALA A 328 -6.52 -0.88 30.02
CA ALA A 328 -7.59 -1.90 30.04
C ALA A 328 -7.00 -3.32 30.09
N SER A 329 -5.99 -3.63 29.25
CA SER A 329 -5.36 -4.95 29.30
C SER A 329 -4.71 -5.25 30.63
N LEU A 330 -4.04 -4.28 31.25
CA LEU A 330 -3.46 -4.40 32.58
C LEU A 330 -4.56 -4.68 33.62
N TYR A 331 -5.65 -3.93 33.60
CA TYR A 331 -6.78 -4.13 34.51
C TYR A 331 -7.38 -5.54 34.35
N LEU A 332 -7.64 -5.96 33.13
CA LEU A 332 -8.24 -7.26 32.82
C LEU A 332 -7.32 -8.42 33.28
N ALA A 333 -6.01 -8.31 33.04
CA ALA A 333 -5.04 -9.32 33.46
C ALA A 333 -4.95 -9.44 34.98
N VAL A 334 -4.75 -8.31 35.69
CA VAL A 334 -4.61 -8.30 37.17
C VAL A 334 -5.87 -8.80 37.88
N ASN A 335 -7.06 -8.60 37.29
CA ASN A 335 -8.31 -9.08 37.86
C ASN A 335 -8.74 -10.46 37.32
N HIS A 336 -7.89 -11.16 36.58
CA HIS A 336 -8.17 -12.46 35.96
C HIS A 336 -9.52 -12.51 35.23
N VAL A 337 -9.83 -11.41 34.50
CA VAL A 337 -11.10 -11.28 33.79
C VAL A 337 -11.07 -12.16 32.53
N ALA A 338 -12.12 -12.95 32.34
CA ALA A 338 -12.26 -13.76 31.15
C ALA A 338 -12.33 -12.89 29.88
N LYS A 339 -11.82 -13.41 28.78
CA LYS A 339 -11.97 -12.75 27.46
C LYS A 339 -13.43 -12.77 27.04
N GLU A 340 -13.89 -11.67 26.47
CA GLU A 340 -15.20 -11.53 25.85
C GLU A 340 -15.05 -11.36 24.35
N GLU A 341 -16.11 -11.67 23.63
CA GLU A 341 -16.20 -11.35 22.19
C GLU A 341 -16.46 -9.85 22.00
N GLU A 342 -16.01 -9.35 20.86
CA GLU A 342 -16.27 -7.96 20.47
C GLU A 342 -17.76 -7.69 20.23
N ARG A 343 -18.13 -6.42 20.28
CA ARG A 343 -19.42 -5.92 19.82
C ARG A 343 -19.41 -5.81 18.31
N LYS A 344 -19.79 -6.89 17.65
CA LYS A 344 -19.76 -6.99 16.20
C LYS A 344 -20.46 -5.80 15.52
N GLU A 345 -21.60 -5.35 16.04
CA GLU A 345 -22.35 -4.22 15.51
C GLU A 345 -21.58 -2.90 15.51
N VAL A 346 -20.64 -2.71 16.45
CA VAL A 346 -19.79 -1.52 16.52
C VAL A 346 -18.66 -1.61 15.50
N VAL A 347 -18.07 -2.80 15.35
CA VAL A 347 -17.04 -3.05 14.32
C VAL A 347 -17.66 -2.92 12.93
N ASP A 348 -18.83 -3.51 12.71
CA ASP A 348 -19.55 -3.43 11.43
C ASP A 348 -19.84 -1.97 11.06
N HIS A 349 -20.25 -1.12 12.02
CA HIS A 349 -20.48 0.31 11.78
C HIS A 349 -19.20 1.04 11.30
N MET A 350 -18.07 0.76 11.92
CA MET A 350 -16.79 1.30 11.43
C MET A 350 -16.46 0.78 10.01
N VAL A 351 -16.73 -0.50 9.74
CA VAL A 351 -16.47 -1.10 8.43
C VAL A 351 -17.39 -0.55 7.36
N GLU A 352 -18.60 -0.10 7.69
CA GLU A 352 -19.48 0.62 6.75
C GLU A 352 -18.81 1.87 6.19
N ALA A 353 -18.04 2.61 7.00
CA ALA A 353 -17.24 3.74 6.54
C ALA A 353 -16.15 3.31 5.55
N LEU A 354 -15.48 2.19 5.81
CA LEU A 354 -14.48 1.64 4.90
C LEU A 354 -15.11 1.07 3.63
N ALA A 355 -16.30 0.50 3.74
CA ALA A 355 -17.07 -0.02 2.60
C ALA A 355 -17.64 1.10 1.69
N ASP A 356 -17.58 2.35 2.12
CA ASP A 356 -17.92 3.53 1.35
C ASP A 356 -16.65 4.28 0.87
N ASP A 357 -15.95 3.68 -0.08
CA ASP A 357 -14.77 4.26 -0.74
C ASP A 357 -13.56 4.46 0.19
N LEU A 358 -13.34 3.50 1.08
CA LEU A 358 -12.24 3.52 2.05
C LEU A 358 -12.16 4.82 2.87
N ASN A 359 -13.27 5.26 3.44
CA ASN A 359 -13.29 6.45 4.29
C ASN A 359 -12.54 6.21 5.61
N SER A 360 -11.21 6.10 5.50
CA SER A 360 -10.32 5.84 6.63
C SER A 360 -10.39 6.91 7.71
N SER A 361 -10.60 8.18 7.33
CA SER A 361 -10.72 9.28 8.30
C SER A 361 -11.94 9.11 9.23
N LEU A 362 -13.07 8.66 8.68
CA LEU A 362 -14.25 8.34 9.50
C LEU A 362 -13.99 7.10 10.36
N ALA A 363 -13.40 6.05 9.80
CA ALA A 363 -13.05 4.84 10.56
C ALA A 363 -12.11 5.14 11.74
N LEU A 364 -11.13 6.04 11.59
CA LEU A 364 -10.27 6.50 12.69
C LEU A 364 -11.07 7.27 13.75
N THR A 365 -12.09 8.03 13.36
CA THR A 365 -12.97 8.72 14.30
C THR A 365 -13.78 7.71 15.13
N GLU A 366 -14.32 6.64 14.52
CA GLU A 366 -15.00 5.56 15.21
C GLU A 366 -14.09 4.84 16.23
N ILE A 367 -12.82 4.62 15.89
CA ILE A 367 -11.83 4.09 16.85
C ILE A 367 -11.67 5.03 18.04
N LEU A 368 -11.54 6.35 17.81
CA LEU A 368 -11.39 7.32 18.89
C LEU A 368 -12.66 7.44 19.75
N ASP A 369 -13.83 7.23 19.18
CA ASP A 369 -15.09 7.18 19.93
C ASP A 369 -15.16 5.90 20.78
N GLN A 370 -14.74 4.75 20.27
CA GLN A 370 -14.59 3.52 21.05
C GLN A 370 -13.57 3.68 22.21
N VAL A 371 -12.49 4.41 22.00
CA VAL A 371 -11.55 4.79 23.06
C VAL A 371 -12.26 5.56 24.19
N LYS A 372 -13.16 6.48 23.85
CA LYS A 372 -13.95 7.23 24.86
C LYS A 372 -14.89 6.30 25.64
N VAL A 373 -15.56 5.37 24.94
CA VAL A 373 -16.45 4.37 25.56
C VAL A 373 -15.66 3.52 26.55
N LEU A 374 -14.54 2.92 26.13
CA LEU A 374 -13.70 2.09 26.99
C LEU A 374 -13.16 2.88 28.18
N ASN A 375 -12.71 4.12 27.99
CA ASN A 375 -12.30 4.99 29.08
C ASN A 375 -13.43 5.28 30.08
N GLN A 376 -14.67 5.45 29.57
CA GLN A 376 -15.84 5.72 30.42
C GLN A 376 -16.13 4.51 31.32
N VAL A 377 -16.22 3.30 30.78
CA VAL A 377 -16.50 2.09 31.56
C VAL A 377 -15.38 1.78 32.54
N MET A 378 -14.11 2.08 32.16
CA MET A 378 -12.95 1.94 33.07
C MET A 378 -12.98 2.90 34.26
N ARG A 379 -13.68 4.04 34.18
CA ARG A 379 -13.77 5.07 35.26
C ARG A 379 -14.95 4.88 36.19
N THR A 380 -15.90 3.99 35.87
CA THR A 380 -17.05 3.74 36.77
C THR A 380 -16.58 3.22 38.12
N ARG A 381 -17.27 3.61 39.21
CA ARG A 381 -16.93 3.16 40.55
C ARG A 381 -17.16 1.66 40.73
N ASP A 382 -18.32 1.21 40.26
CA ASP A 382 -18.73 -0.19 40.24
C ASP A 382 -18.43 -0.73 38.83
N LYS A 383 -17.25 -1.32 38.67
CA LYS A 383 -16.75 -1.80 37.36
C LYS A 383 -17.41 -3.09 36.95
N ASP A 384 -18.01 -3.10 35.79
CA ASP A 384 -18.47 -4.32 35.12
C ASP A 384 -17.31 -4.91 34.31
N ASN A 385 -16.71 -5.97 34.83
CA ASN A 385 -15.52 -6.61 34.23
C ASN A 385 -15.83 -7.21 32.85
N ALA A 386 -17.03 -7.81 32.67
CA ALA A 386 -17.44 -8.36 31.37
C ALA A 386 -17.61 -7.26 30.32
N LEU A 387 -18.24 -6.14 30.73
CA LEU A 387 -18.38 -4.99 29.83
C LEU A 387 -17.02 -4.41 29.44
N ILE A 388 -16.08 -4.25 30.40
CA ILE A 388 -14.72 -3.77 30.12
C ILE A 388 -14.00 -4.69 29.13
N ALA A 389 -14.09 -6.02 29.34
CA ALA A 389 -13.48 -7.00 28.45
C ALA A 389 -14.06 -6.93 27.05
N LYS A 390 -15.38 -6.77 26.94
CA LYS A 390 -16.11 -6.65 25.69
C LYS A 390 -15.74 -5.38 24.91
N GLU A 391 -15.72 -4.21 25.58
CA GLU A 391 -15.33 -2.95 24.94
C GLU A 391 -13.82 -2.94 24.55
N TYR A 392 -12.98 -3.58 25.33
CA TYR A 392 -11.56 -3.80 24.99
C TYR A 392 -11.43 -4.68 23.73
N ALA A 393 -12.13 -5.83 23.67
CA ALA A 393 -12.11 -6.72 22.52
C ALA A 393 -12.62 -6.00 21.25
N THR A 394 -13.66 -5.17 21.40
CA THR A 394 -14.21 -4.35 20.32
C THR A 394 -13.16 -3.38 19.78
N LEU A 395 -12.48 -2.62 20.64
CA LEU A 395 -11.41 -1.70 20.22
C LEU A 395 -10.26 -2.45 19.53
N MET A 396 -9.83 -3.59 20.09
CA MET A 396 -8.77 -4.39 19.49
C MET A 396 -9.16 -4.91 18.11
N LYS A 397 -10.41 -5.35 17.92
CA LYS A 397 -10.92 -5.80 16.62
C LYS A 397 -10.98 -4.67 15.60
N MET A 398 -11.46 -3.49 15.99
CA MET A 398 -11.47 -2.31 15.11
C MET A 398 -10.05 -1.94 14.63
N THR A 399 -9.09 -1.95 15.55
CA THR A 399 -7.68 -1.63 15.19
C THR A 399 -7.04 -2.71 14.33
N ASP A 400 -7.38 -3.99 14.52
CA ASP A 400 -6.93 -5.11 13.70
C ASP A 400 -7.44 -5.01 12.26
N VAL A 401 -8.73 -4.71 12.07
CA VAL A 401 -9.32 -4.48 10.73
C VAL A 401 -8.60 -3.35 9.99
N MET A 402 -8.22 -2.29 10.69
CA MET A 402 -7.41 -1.20 10.11
C MET A 402 -5.93 -1.59 9.92
N GLY A 403 -5.52 -2.77 10.39
CA GLY A 403 -4.15 -3.29 10.31
C GLY A 403 -3.16 -2.61 11.24
N PHE A 404 -3.60 -1.97 12.32
CA PHE A 404 -2.72 -1.44 13.34
C PHE A 404 -2.08 -2.54 14.21
N ALA A 405 -0.94 -2.25 14.80
CA ALA A 405 -0.18 -3.16 15.65
C ALA A 405 -0.25 -2.77 17.15
N PHE A 406 -1.44 -2.34 17.62
CA PHE A 406 -1.64 -2.09 19.04
C PHE A 406 -1.60 -3.41 19.82
N LYS A 407 -0.94 -3.38 20.97
CA LYS A 407 -0.82 -4.56 21.85
C LYS A 407 -1.11 -4.18 23.28
N GLY A 408 -1.90 -5.00 23.94
CA GLY A 408 -2.05 -4.96 25.39
C GLY A 408 -0.79 -5.47 26.10
N VAL A 409 -0.75 -5.29 27.42
CA VAL A 409 0.30 -5.88 28.24
C VAL A 409 0.04 -7.38 28.42
N GLU A 410 1.11 -8.17 28.31
CA GLU A 410 1.11 -9.59 28.68
C GLU A 410 1.80 -9.71 30.02
N LEU A 411 1.12 -10.26 31.02
CA LEU A 411 1.61 -10.39 32.40
C LEU A 411 1.76 -11.87 32.73
N SER A 412 2.89 -12.21 33.36
CA SER A 412 3.05 -13.46 34.07
C SER A 412 2.36 -13.38 35.45
N GLU A 413 2.12 -14.51 36.10
CA GLU A 413 1.61 -14.52 37.48
C GLU A 413 2.53 -13.73 38.43
N GLU A 414 3.87 -13.82 38.27
CA GLU A 414 4.83 -13.02 39.02
C GLU A 414 4.64 -11.52 38.83
N ASP A 415 4.32 -11.07 37.60
CA ASP A 415 4.05 -9.66 37.30
C ASP A 415 2.74 -9.19 37.96
N ILE A 416 1.73 -10.04 37.97
CA ILE A 416 0.45 -9.77 38.65
C ILE A 416 0.65 -9.65 40.16
N ASP A 417 1.42 -10.57 40.77
CA ASP A 417 1.75 -10.53 42.18
C ASP A 417 2.52 -9.24 42.52
N LEU A 418 3.53 -8.90 41.73
CA LEU A 418 4.32 -7.69 41.91
C LEU A 418 3.45 -6.42 41.79
N TYR A 419 2.51 -6.39 40.86
CA TYR A 419 1.58 -5.27 40.70
C TYR A 419 0.62 -5.16 41.91
N ASN A 420 0.15 -6.28 42.42
CA ASN A 420 -0.72 -6.33 43.58
C ASN A 420 0.05 -5.87 44.84
N GLU A 421 1.30 -6.30 45.01
CA GLU A 421 2.19 -5.87 46.11
C GLU A 421 2.43 -4.35 46.06
N TRP A 422 2.70 -3.79 44.88
CA TRP A 422 2.80 -2.35 44.68
C TRP A 422 1.54 -1.60 45.14
N ASN A 423 0.35 -2.09 44.78
CA ASN A 423 -0.91 -1.49 45.20
C ASN A 423 -1.16 -1.62 46.70
N ALA A 424 -0.72 -2.72 47.33
CA ALA A 424 -0.79 -2.92 48.79
C ALA A 424 0.06 -1.86 49.51
N TYR A 425 1.33 -1.73 49.16
CA TYR A 425 2.22 -0.71 49.76
C TYR A 425 1.72 0.73 49.58
N LYS A 426 1.11 1.04 48.43
CA LYS A 426 0.44 2.35 48.22
C LYS A 426 -0.72 2.58 49.21
N LYS A 427 -1.54 1.56 49.45
CA LYS A 427 -2.66 1.64 50.45
C LYS A 427 -2.15 1.81 51.87
N GLU A 428 -1.05 1.14 52.20
CA GLU A 428 -0.38 1.19 53.51
C GLU A 428 0.44 2.48 53.68
N LYS A 429 0.54 3.31 52.62
CA LYS A 429 1.39 4.52 52.59
C LYS A 429 2.88 4.24 52.78
N ASN A 430 3.34 3.02 52.51
CA ASN A 430 4.75 2.68 52.44
C ASN A 430 5.31 3.08 51.07
N PHE A 431 5.62 4.36 50.91
CA PHE A 431 6.04 4.91 49.63
C PHE A 431 7.42 4.44 49.19
N GLU A 432 8.33 4.09 50.10
CA GLU A 432 9.67 3.60 49.79
C GLU A 432 9.60 2.26 49.02
N GLU A 433 8.90 1.26 49.59
CA GLU A 433 8.69 -0.01 48.89
C GLU A 433 7.82 0.12 47.65
N ALA A 434 6.80 0.98 47.70
CA ALA A 434 5.97 1.24 46.52
C ALA A 434 6.79 1.80 45.35
N ASP A 435 7.73 2.72 45.61
CA ASP A 435 8.59 3.30 44.55
C ASP A 435 9.62 2.28 44.04
N ARG A 436 10.16 1.42 44.93
CA ARG A 436 11.05 0.33 44.53
C ARG A 436 10.35 -0.63 43.57
N ILE A 437 9.15 -1.10 43.91
CA ILE A 437 8.40 -2.04 43.08
C ILE A 437 7.93 -1.34 41.79
N ARG A 438 7.55 -0.06 41.83
CA ARG A 438 7.22 0.73 40.64
C ARG A 438 8.38 0.76 39.64
N GLY A 439 9.61 0.90 40.13
CA GLY A 439 10.81 0.82 39.29
C GLY A 439 10.89 -0.50 38.53
N LEU A 440 10.70 -1.62 39.22
CA LEU A 440 10.71 -2.96 38.62
C LEU A 440 9.58 -3.12 37.57
N LEU A 441 8.37 -2.63 37.88
CA LEU A 441 7.24 -2.68 36.93
C LEU A 441 7.49 -1.83 35.68
N ILE A 442 8.17 -0.67 35.80
CA ILE A 442 8.59 0.16 34.67
C ILE A 442 9.66 -0.56 33.85
N GLU A 443 10.68 -1.15 34.48
CA GLU A 443 11.72 -1.92 33.79
C GLU A 443 11.15 -3.10 32.97
N ARG A 444 10.08 -3.73 33.50
CA ARG A 444 9.34 -4.80 32.81
C ARG A 444 8.33 -4.28 31.76
N GLY A 445 8.19 -2.95 31.58
CA GLY A 445 7.27 -2.33 30.62
C GLY A 445 5.79 -2.39 31.01
N ILE A 446 5.48 -2.72 32.28
CA ILE A 446 4.11 -2.89 32.79
C ILE A 446 3.47 -1.53 33.10
N LEU A 447 4.22 -0.60 33.67
CA LEU A 447 3.81 0.77 34.00
C LEU A 447 4.39 1.81 33.05
#